data_b168bf38114525266d25796eecdd7808
#
_entry.id   b168bf38114525266d25796eecdd7808
#
_cell.length_a   1.000
_cell.length_b   1.000
_cell.length_c   1.000
_cell.angle_alpha   90.00
_cell.angle_beta   90.00
_cell.angle_gamma   90.00
#
_symmetry.space_group_name_H-M   'P 1'
#
loop_
_entity.id
_entity.type
_entity.pdbx_description
1 polymer ?
#
loop_
_entity_poly.entity_id
_entity_poly.type
_entity_poly.pdbx_seq_one_letter_code
_entity_poly.pdbx_strand_id
1 'polypeptide(L)'
;HPCNLMIERASGKIIHIDFGDCFEVAMRRGQFPEKVPFRLTRMLVNAMEVCRIEGIFRSTCEAVMTALRDKRESVVAVLEAFVHAPLITGRLNSGTKSSLRGQNDDCTYVNKE
;
A
#
# COMPACT_ATOMS: atom_id res chain seq x y z
N HIS A 1 -4.44 2.16 2.69
CA HIS A 1 -4.89 3.09 3.73
C HIS A 1 -4.04 2.90 5.00
N PRO A 2 -3.77 3.95 5.83
CA PRO A 2 -2.98 3.80 7.07
C PRO A 2 -3.54 2.78 8.05
N CYS A 3 -4.86 2.62 8.11
CA CYS A 3 -5.52 1.61 8.97
C CYS A 3 -5.21 0.17 8.55
N ASN A 4 -4.70 -0.04 7.34
CA ASN A 4 -4.37 -1.35 6.80
C ASN A 4 -2.89 -1.74 7.02
N LEU A 5 -2.21 -0.97 7.87
CA LEU A 5 -0.85 -1.22 8.30
C LEU A 5 -0.86 -1.56 9.79
N MET A 6 -0.40 -2.74 10.14
CA MET A 6 -0.19 -3.17 11.52
C MET A 6 1.30 -3.38 11.78
N ILE A 7 1.70 -3.28 13.03
CA ILE A 7 3.07 -3.55 13.44
C ILE A 7 3.05 -4.73 14.41
N GLU A 8 3.80 -5.76 14.10
CA GLU A 8 3.98 -6.89 15.01
C GLU A 8 4.79 -6.44 16.23
N ARG A 9 4.21 -6.55 17.40
CA ARG A 9 4.78 -6.01 18.63
C ARG A 9 6.14 -6.63 18.99
N ALA A 10 6.33 -7.91 18.71
CA ALA A 10 7.55 -8.62 19.10
C ALA A 10 8.75 -8.31 18.18
N SER A 11 8.52 -8.23 16.87
CA SER A 11 9.58 -8.09 15.86
C SER A 11 9.67 -6.69 15.25
N GLY A 12 8.67 -5.84 15.45
CA GLY A 12 8.56 -4.54 14.78
C GLY A 12 8.25 -4.63 13.27
N LYS A 13 7.95 -5.82 12.75
CA LYS A 13 7.64 -6.01 11.34
C LYS A 13 6.29 -5.42 10.98
N ILE A 14 6.22 -4.83 9.79
CA ILE A 14 4.98 -4.31 9.24
C ILE A 14 4.19 -5.45 8.62
N ILE A 15 2.91 -5.51 8.97
CA ILE A 15 1.93 -6.44 8.41
C ILE A 15 0.93 -5.62 7.60
N HIS A 16 0.83 -5.94 6.32
CA HIS A 16 -0.16 -5.34 5.42
C HIS A 16 -1.42 -6.19 5.41
N ILE A 17 -2.57 -5.55 5.52
CA ILE A 17 -3.89 -6.19 5.42
C ILE A 17 -4.74 -5.43 4.39
N ASP A 18 -5.81 -6.07 3.91
CA ASP A 18 -6.78 -5.51 2.95
C ASP A 18 -6.13 -5.05 1.63
N PHE A 19 -6.02 -5.99 0.72
CA PHE A 19 -5.48 -5.78 -0.63
C PHE A 19 -6.58 -5.54 -1.68
N GLY A 20 -7.79 -5.13 -1.24
CA GLY A 20 -8.92 -4.96 -2.14
C GLY A 20 -8.73 -3.89 -3.19
N ASP A 21 -8.20 -2.73 -2.80
CA ASP A 21 -7.92 -1.60 -3.69
C ASP A 21 -6.41 -1.40 -3.81
N CYS A 22 -5.81 -2.05 -4.81
CA CYS A 22 -4.39 -1.96 -5.10
C CYS A 22 -4.14 -1.32 -6.47
N PHE A 23 -2.95 -0.75 -6.66
CA PHE A 23 -2.46 -0.21 -7.92
C PHE A 23 -3.42 0.83 -8.53
N GLU A 24 -3.81 0.65 -9.79
CA GLU A 24 -4.65 1.61 -10.53
C GLU A 24 -6.06 1.76 -9.95
N VAL A 25 -6.62 0.71 -9.33
CA VAL A 25 -7.91 0.78 -8.65
C VAL A 25 -7.87 1.82 -7.52
N ALA A 26 -6.82 1.78 -6.70
CA ALA A 26 -6.61 2.74 -5.63
C ALA A 26 -6.41 4.18 -6.15
N MET A 27 -5.77 4.33 -7.31
CA MET A 27 -5.53 5.63 -7.92
C MET A 27 -6.79 6.25 -8.54
N ARG A 28 -7.73 5.43 -9.00
CA ARG A 28 -8.93 5.84 -9.75
C ARG A 28 -10.20 5.85 -8.92
N ARG A 29 -10.17 5.41 -7.66
CA ARG A 29 -11.37 5.41 -6.83
C ARG A 29 -11.94 6.82 -6.67
N GLY A 30 -13.28 6.92 -6.57
CA GLY A 30 -13.98 8.20 -6.55
C GLY A 30 -13.76 8.99 -5.27
N GLN A 31 -13.62 8.32 -4.12
CA GLN A 31 -13.33 8.96 -2.82
C GLN A 31 -11.89 8.67 -2.42
N PHE A 32 -11.17 9.72 -2.02
CA PHE A 32 -9.78 9.65 -1.55
C PHE A 32 -8.85 8.84 -2.47
N PRO A 33 -8.68 9.21 -3.76
CA PRO A 33 -7.80 8.51 -4.66
C PRO A 33 -6.35 8.59 -4.18
N GLU A 34 -5.64 7.47 -4.20
CA GLU A 34 -4.21 7.38 -3.87
C GLU A 34 -3.37 7.82 -5.08
N LYS A 35 -3.17 9.12 -5.25
CA LYS A 35 -2.42 9.69 -6.38
C LYS A 35 -0.90 9.50 -6.26
N VAL A 36 -0.41 9.31 -5.04
CA VAL A 36 1.01 9.11 -4.76
C VAL A 36 1.30 7.62 -4.70
N PRO A 37 2.27 7.10 -5.45
CA PRO A 37 2.53 5.66 -5.55
C PRO A 37 3.12 5.04 -4.28
N PHE A 38 3.55 5.85 -3.33
CA PHE A 38 4.07 5.41 -2.04
C PHE A 38 3.72 6.42 -0.94
N ARG A 39 3.72 5.96 0.30
CA ARG A 39 3.44 6.81 1.45
C ARG A 39 4.66 6.87 2.38
N LEU A 40 5.31 8.00 2.41
CA LEU A 40 6.39 8.30 3.33
C LEU A 40 6.00 9.51 4.18
N THR A 41 5.30 9.26 5.29
CA THR A 41 4.85 10.30 6.20
C THR A 41 5.98 10.80 7.10
N ARG A 42 5.81 12.00 7.65
CA ARG A 42 6.75 12.55 8.66
C ARG A 42 6.92 11.62 9.86
N MET A 43 5.85 10.94 10.27
CA MET A 43 5.91 9.98 11.39
C MET A 43 6.83 8.81 11.06
N LEU A 44 6.74 8.24 9.85
CA LEU A 44 7.63 7.19 9.40
C LEU A 44 9.08 7.66 9.34
N VAL A 45 9.33 8.85 8.79
CA VAL A 45 10.67 9.44 8.74
C VAL A 45 11.24 9.68 10.15
N ASN A 46 10.41 10.15 11.08
CA ASN A 46 10.83 10.37 12.47
C ASN A 46 11.07 9.06 13.25
N ALA A 47 10.42 7.97 12.85
CA ALA A 47 10.64 6.65 13.42
C ALA A 47 11.91 5.95 12.90
N MET A 48 12.50 6.48 11.82
CA MET A 48 13.78 6.00 11.31
C MET A 48 14.92 6.45 12.23
N GLU A 49 16.04 5.74 12.14
CA GLU A 49 17.24 6.07 12.91
C GLU A 49 17.73 7.50 12.67
N VAL A 50 18.78 7.89 13.38
CA VAL A 50 19.38 9.23 13.31
C VAL A 50 19.67 9.68 11.87
N CYS A 51 20.07 8.76 11.00
CA CYS A 51 20.34 9.04 9.59
C CYS A 51 19.06 9.18 8.74
N ARG A 52 17.89 8.96 9.32
CA ARG A 52 16.58 9.09 8.63
C ARG A 52 16.58 8.34 7.29
N ILE A 53 16.27 9.04 6.21
CA ILE A 53 16.18 8.48 4.85
C ILE A 53 17.55 8.01 4.35
N GLU A 54 18.61 8.72 4.68
CA GLU A 54 19.97 8.46 4.15
C GLU A 54 20.71 7.29 4.84
N GLY A 55 20.06 6.59 5.76
CA GLY A 55 20.59 5.45 6.48
C GLY A 55 20.13 4.10 5.92
N ILE A 56 19.76 3.21 6.83
CA ILE A 56 19.28 1.84 6.54
C ILE A 56 18.08 1.86 5.58
N PHE A 57 17.20 2.85 5.68
CA PHE A 57 16.05 2.96 4.79
C PHE A 57 16.49 3.02 3.31
N ARG A 58 17.42 3.91 2.97
CA ARG A 58 17.91 4.06 1.59
C ARG A 58 18.60 2.78 1.10
N SER A 59 19.53 2.24 1.88
CA SER A 59 20.25 1.03 1.50
C SER A 59 19.33 -0.17 1.31
N THR A 60 18.30 -0.29 2.14
CA THR A 60 17.28 -1.33 2.01
C THR A 60 16.45 -1.14 0.73
N CYS A 61 16.01 0.09 0.44
CA CYS A 61 15.28 0.39 -0.79
C CYS A 61 16.11 0.08 -2.04
N GLU A 62 17.37 0.45 -2.06
CA GLU A 62 18.29 0.16 -3.17
C GLU A 62 18.49 -1.36 -3.35
N ALA A 63 18.67 -2.11 -2.26
CA ALA A 63 18.80 -3.56 -2.30
C ALA A 63 17.50 -4.23 -2.81
N VAL A 64 16.34 -3.78 -2.35
CA VAL A 64 15.03 -4.28 -2.82
C VAL A 64 14.86 -4.01 -4.31
N MET A 65 15.15 -2.79 -4.76
CA MET A 65 15.02 -2.45 -6.19
C MET A 65 15.97 -3.27 -7.06
N THR A 66 17.16 -3.55 -6.60
CA THR A 66 18.10 -4.44 -7.30
C THR A 66 17.53 -5.85 -7.38
N ALA A 67 17.08 -6.41 -6.26
CA ALA A 67 16.48 -7.75 -6.23
C ALA A 67 15.24 -7.86 -7.14
N LEU A 68 14.39 -6.83 -7.18
CA LEU A 68 13.23 -6.80 -8.07
C LEU A 68 13.61 -6.76 -9.56
N ARG A 69 14.69 -6.04 -9.90
CA ARG A 69 15.22 -6.02 -11.28
C ARG A 69 15.80 -7.38 -11.68
N ASP A 70 16.57 -8.00 -10.80
CA ASP A 70 17.18 -9.30 -11.05
C ASP A 70 16.15 -10.42 -11.18
N LYS A 71 15.01 -10.31 -10.46
CA LYS A 71 13.91 -11.27 -10.46
C LYS A 71 12.70 -10.78 -11.24
N ARG A 72 12.89 -9.88 -12.19
CA ARG A 72 11.83 -9.22 -12.95
C ARG A 72 10.78 -10.18 -13.50
N GLU A 73 11.20 -11.26 -14.12
CA GLU A 73 10.27 -12.23 -14.73
C GLU A 73 9.36 -12.89 -13.70
N SER A 74 9.92 -13.29 -12.55
CA SER A 74 9.13 -13.87 -11.46
C SER A 74 8.14 -12.86 -10.86
N VAL A 75 8.56 -11.59 -10.73
CA VAL A 75 7.69 -10.52 -10.22
C VAL A 75 6.55 -10.24 -11.19
N VAL A 76 6.84 -10.17 -12.50
CA VAL A 76 5.84 -9.96 -13.54
C VAL A 76 4.83 -11.11 -13.55
N ALA A 77 5.29 -12.36 -13.48
CA ALA A 77 4.39 -13.51 -13.46
C ALA A 77 3.41 -13.49 -12.26
N VAL A 78 3.89 -13.06 -11.07
CA VAL A 78 3.02 -12.89 -9.90
C VAL A 78 2.02 -11.75 -10.11
N LEU A 79 2.46 -10.62 -10.65
CA LEU A 79 1.59 -9.46 -10.89
C LEU A 79 0.54 -9.72 -11.98
N GLU A 80 0.88 -10.47 -13.02
CA GLU A 80 -0.07 -10.90 -14.07
C GLU A 80 -1.22 -11.74 -13.48
N ALA A 81 -0.94 -12.59 -12.50
CA ALA A 81 -1.98 -13.35 -11.80
C ALA A 81 -2.99 -12.42 -11.10
N PHE A 82 -2.53 -11.30 -10.54
CA PHE A 82 -3.43 -10.29 -9.96
C PHE A 82 -4.26 -9.55 -11.01
N VAL A 83 -3.67 -9.20 -12.16
CA VAL A 83 -4.39 -8.51 -13.24
C VAL A 83 -5.53 -9.37 -13.79
N HIS A 84 -5.32 -10.67 -13.88
CA HIS A 84 -6.32 -11.62 -14.35
C HIS A 84 -7.31 -12.09 -13.27
N ALA A 85 -7.14 -11.66 -12.01
CA ALA A 85 -8.07 -12.01 -10.95
C ALA A 85 -9.44 -11.35 -11.18
N PRO A 86 -10.55 -12.13 -11.21
CA PRO A 86 -11.89 -11.62 -11.54
C PRO A 86 -12.37 -10.47 -10.65
N LEU A 87 -11.93 -10.46 -9.39
CA LEU A 87 -12.28 -9.41 -8.43
C LEU A 87 -11.70 -8.05 -8.78
N ILE A 88 -10.47 -8.01 -9.30
CA ILE A 88 -9.80 -6.76 -9.71
C ILE A 88 -10.39 -6.27 -11.02
N THR A 89 -10.60 -7.15 -11.97
CA THR A 89 -11.21 -6.82 -13.28
C THR A 89 -12.64 -6.31 -13.09
N GLY A 90 -13.42 -6.92 -12.19
CA GLY A 90 -14.76 -6.46 -11.85
C GLY A 90 -14.79 -5.05 -11.27
N ARG A 91 -13.84 -4.70 -10.41
CA ARG A 91 -13.73 -3.36 -9.81
C ARG A 91 -13.25 -2.30 -10.79
N LEU A 92 -12.33 -2.62 -11.68
CA LEU A 92 -11.89 -1.71 -12.75
C LEU A 92 -13.02 -1.38 -13.71
N ASN A 93 -13.88 -2.35 -14.04
CA ASN A 93 -15.01 -2.18 -14.95
C ASN A 93 -16.25 -1.54 -14.29
N SER A 94 -16.43 -1.71 -12.97
CA SER A 94 -17.55 -1.12 -12.23
C SER A 94 -17.34 0.35 -11.87
N GLY A 95 -16.13 0.86 -11.99
CA GLY A 95 -15.79 2.27 -11.76
C GLY A 95 -16.49 3.25 -12.72
N THR A 96 -17.23 2.75 -13.72
CA THR A 96 -18.05 3.56 -14.63
C THR A 96 -19.53 3.66 -14.18
N LYS A 97 -19.95 2.96 -13.11
CA LYS A 97 -21.39 2.85 -12.76
C LYS A 97 -21.77 2.98 -11.28
N SER A 98 -20.94 3.50 -10.38
CA SER A 98 -21.44 3.77 -9.02
C SER A 98 -20.97 5.10 -8.43
N SER A 99 -21.46 6.17 -8.98
CA SER A 99 -21.87 7.31 -8.17
C SER A 99 -23.06 6.83 -7.30
N LEU A 100 -22.97 6.97 -5.96
CA LEU A 100 -23.99 6.66 -4.95
C LEU A 100 -23.87 5.28 -4.26
N ARG A 101 -22.95 5.18 -3.29
CA ARG A 101 -23.23 4.61 -1.97
C ARG A 101 -22.06 4.94 -1.03
N GLY A 102 -22.34 5.86 -0.09
CA GLY A 102 -21.39 6.17 0.98
C GLY A 102 -21.19 4.95 1.88
N GLN A 103 -19.97 4.58 2.07
CA GLN A 103 -19.54 3.72 3.16
C GLN A 103 -18.61 4.57 4.02
N ASN A 104 -19.14 5.00 5.17
CA ASN A 104 -18.36 5.67 6.20
C ASN A 104 -17.38 4.68 6.79
N ASP A 105 -16.14 4.68 6.30
CA ASP A 105 -15.02 4.10 7.02
C ASP A 105 -14.52 5.14 8.03
N ASP A 106 -15.24 5.24 9.14
CA ASP A 106 -14.87 6.07 10.27
C ASP A 106 -13.81 5.32 11.10
N CYS A 107 -12.55 5.52 10.75
CA CYS A 107 -11.43 5.10 11.59
C CYS A 107 -11.37 6.02 12.81
N THR A 108 -12.18 5.73 13.82
CA THR A 108 -12.11 6.38 15.12
C THR A 108 -10.81 5.93 15.82
N TYR A 109 -9.87 6.84 15.95
CA TYR A 109 -8.70 6.66 16.79
C TYR A 109 -9.16 6.59 18.25
N VAL A 110 -9.13 5.42 18.85
CA VAL A 110 -9.29 5.29 20.29
C VAL A 110 -7.94 5.61 20.93
N ASN A 111 -7.77 6.87 21.32
CA ASN A 111 -6.75 7.24 22.30
C ASN A 111 -7.18 6.65 23.62
N LYS A 112 -6.52 5.60 24.09
CA LYS A 112 -6.52 5.21 25.50
C LYS A 112 -5.25 5.76 26.11
N GLU A 113 -5.46 6.68 27.03
CA GLU A 113 -4.49 7.15 28.03
C GLU A 113 -3.91 5.99 28.83
#